data_e2ccfa09b5b02aa08926da1e9f73bd0a
#
_entry.id   e2ccfa09b5b02aa08926da1e9f73bd0a
#
_cell.length_a   1.000
_cell.length_b   1.000
_cell.length_c   1.000
_cell.angle_alpha   90.00
_cell.angle_beta   90.00
_cell.angle_gamma   90.00
#
_symmetry.space_group_name_H-M   'P 1'
#
loop_
_entity.id
_entity.type
_entity.pdbx_description
1 polymer ?
#
loop_
_entity_poly.entity_id
_entity_poly.type
_entity_poly.pdbx_seq_one_letter_code
_entity_poly.pdbx_strand_id
1 'polypeptide(L)'
;MKLKICWSNKLSNLLFIIFSSVLIAQDGEILEITKHVGYTLDAEENLHYKVFNDIPNFESAQFFEISPQKIEARISFVEYTNIKTSRRSFSLKEFSDMQFRLKNNPKITDAIRESFRKNLTYLRTKSVLQNIPVGQYLSVKHRNGVWVRGTLLNFSKDRLLIQTPFSIKQIPITKMERITYREKIISMPEWKLTIYGLAALLGLGAMETWNRQTSPNWGYKWHNRFIGGIFGLVAGAEVYDTSMILLTKKTHFGLTPEELDKLNR
;
A
#
# COMPACT_ATOMS: atom_id res chain seq x y z
N MET A 1 -34.07 14.04 61.13
CA MET A 1 -34.72 13.91 59.81
C MET A 1 -33.66 13.87 58.76
N LYS A 2 -33.26 12.69 58.24
CA LYS A 2 -32.16 12.54 57.26
C LYS A 2 -32.80 12.14 55.94
N LEU A 3 -32.82 13.10 54.98
CA LEU A 3 -33.21 12.85 53.61
C LEU A 3 -32.01 12.21 52.88
N LYS A 4 -32.06 10.91 52.62
CA LYS A 4 -31.17 10.21 51.71
C LYS A 4 -31.63 10.48 50.27
N ILE A 5 -30.84 11.30 49.57
CA ILE A 5 -31.05 11.56 48.14
C ILE A 5 -30.56 10.32 47.35
N CYS A 6 -31.55 9.54 46.88
CA CYS A 6 -31.30 8.36 46.05
C CYS A 6 -31.31 8.75 44.55
N TRP A 7 -30.34 9.58 44.15
CA TRP A 7 -30.28 10.13 42.77
C TRP A 7 -29.06 9.66 41.97
N SER A 8 -28.28 8.73 42.47
CA SER A 8 -26.98 8.38 41.85
C SER A 8 -27.07 7.35 40.73
N ASN A 9 -28.05 6.42 40.72
CA ASN A 9 -28.00 5.30 39.77
C ASN A 9 -28.70 5.50 38.43
N LYS A 10 -29.62 6.45 38.30
CA LYS A 10 -30.29 6.70 37.02
C LYS A 10 -29.52 7.59 36.08
N LEU A 11 -28.75 8.57 36.65
CA LEU A 11 -27.87 9.43 35.83
C LEU A 11 -26.64 8.67 35.31
N SER A 12 -26.10 7.76 36.11
CA SER A 12 -24.97 6.90 35.72
C SER A 12 -25.34 5.97 34.56
N ASN A 13 -26.53 5.38 34.61
CA ASN A 13 -27.02 4.51 33.53
C ASN A 13 -27.36 5.29 32.25
N LEU A 14 -27.88 6.52 32.37
CA LEU A 14 -28.14 7.38 31.22
C LEU A 14 -26.83 7.86 30.54
N LEU A 15 -25.84 8.22 31.34
CA LEU A 15 -24.49 8.56 30.84
C LEU A 15 -23.81 7.36 30.19
N PHE A 16 -23.96 6.16 30.74
CA PHE A 16 -23.41 4.94 30.16
C PHE A 16 -24.08 4.57 28.82
N ILE A 17 -25.38 4.78 28.69
CA ILE A 17 -26.11 4.55 27.43
C ILE A 17 -25.72 5.59 26.37
N ILE A 18 -25.52 6.86 26.77
CA ILE A 18 -25.04 7.92 25.84
C ILE A 18 -23.58 7.67 25.43
N PHE A 19 -22.71 7.25 26.37
CA PHE A 19 -21.33 6.89 26.05
C PHE A 19 -21.21 5.60 25.24
N SER A 20 -22.06 4.60 25.47
CA SER A 20 -22.06 3.38 24.65
C SER A 20 -22.62 3.63 23.25
N SER A 21 -23.58 4.53 23.07
CA SER A 21 -24.06 4.91 21.74
C SER A 21 -23.06 5.77 20.96
N VAL A 22 -22.23 6.57 21.64
CA VAL A 22 -21.14 7.34 21.01
C VAL A 22 -19.94 6.46 20.68
N LEU A 23 -19.68 5.39 21.45
CA LEU A 23 -18.62 4.41 21.15
C LEU A 23 -18.98 3.45 20.03
N ILE A 24 -20.26 3.24 19.71
CA ILE A 24 -20.71 2.41 18.59
C ILE A 24 -20.61 3.19 17.25
N ALA A 25 -20.51 4.52 17.29
CA ALA A 25 -20.39 5.38 16.11
C ALA A 25 -18.95 5.54 15.57
N GLN A 26 -17.98 4.81 16.12
CA GLN A 26 -16.58 4.74 15.64
C GLN A 26 -16.20 3.39 15.04
N ASP A 27 -17.13 2.64 14.53
CA ASP A 27 -16.84 1.63 13.53
C ASP A 27 -16.37 2.38 12.29
N GLY A 28 -15.11 2.14 11.87
CA GLY A 28 -14.44 2.85 10.81
C GLY A 28 -15.11 2.71 9.45
N GLU A 29 -16.27 3.34 9.31
CA GLU A 29 -16.98 3.46 8.05
C GLU A 29 -16.11 4.26 7.08
N ILE A 30 -15.72 3.60 5.99
CA ILE A 30 -14.80 4.16 5.01
C ILE A 30 -15.49 4.61 3.74
N LEU A 31 -16.66 4.04 3.45
CA LEU A 31 -17.43 4.37 2.26
C LEU A 31 -18.90 3.99 2.45
N GLU A 32 -19.81 4.89 2.12
CA GLU A 32 -21.24 4.62 2.02
C GLU A 32 -21.73 4.82 0.58
N ILE A 33 -22.53 3.89 0.10
CA ILE A 33 -23.15 3.90 -1.22
C ILE A 33 -24.64 3.72 -1.05
N THR A 34 -25.44 4.68 -1.48
CA THR A 34 -26.91 4.62 -1.40
C THR A 34 -27.53 4.54 -2.79
N LYS A 35 -28.74 4.00 -2.88
CA LYS A 35 -29.52 3.99 -4.14
C LYS A 35 -29.70 5.37 -4.75
N HIS A 36 -29.71 6.42 -3.94
CA HIS A 36 -29.87 7.81 -4.38
C HIS A 36 -28.58 8.41 -4.91
N VAL A 37 -27.43 7.99 -4.34
CA VAL A 37 -26.08 8.32 -4.82
C VAL A 37 -25.72 7.38 -5.97
N GLY A 38 -26.62 6.81 -6.69
CA GLY A 38 -26.44 5.80 -7.71
C GLY A 38 -25.04 5.73 -8.29
N TYR A 39 -24.39 4.60 -8.14
CA TYR A 39 -23.16 4.28 -8.84
C TYR A 39 -23.43 3.11 -9.79
N THR A 40 -22.67 3.04 -10.84
CA THR A 40 -22.57 1.86 -11.67
C THR A 40 -21.22 1.24 -11.43
N LEU A 41 -21.20 -0.06 -11.17
CA LEU A 41 -20.04 -0.88 -11.34
C LEU A 41 -19.89 -1.13 -12.85
N ASP A 42 -18.69 -0.99 -13.39
CA ASP A 42 -18.46 -1.30 -14.79
C ASP A 42 -18.63 -2.80 -15.02
N ALA A 43 -19.52 -3.15 -15.94
CA ALA A 43 -20.02 -4.52 -16.11
C ALA A 43 -19.04 -5.48 -16.78
N GLU A 44 -18.06 -4.99 -17.48
CA GLU A 44 -17.34 -5.80 -18.47
C GLU A 44 -16.21 -6.65 -17.91
N GLU A 45 -15.67 -6.39 -16.71
CA GLU A 45 -14.45 -7.08 -16.28
C GLU A 45 -14.42 -7.67 -14.87
N ASN A 46 -15.45 -7.50 -14.01
CA ASN A 46 -15.32 -7.89 -12.61
C ASN A 46 -16.36 -8.88 -12.09
N LEU A 47 -15.86 -10.04 -11.66
CA LEU A 47 -16.60 -11.05 -10.89
C LEU A 47 -17.35 -10.45 -9.67
N HIS A 48 -16.83 -9.34 -9.12
CA HIS A 48 -17.38 -8.63 -7.96
C HIS A 48 -18.63 -7.79 -8.27
N TYR A 49 -18.83 -7.43 -9.53
CA TYR A 49 -20.03 -6.73 -10.00
C TYR A 49 -21.34 -7.49 -9.68
N LYS A 50 -21.32 -8.82 -9.81
CA LYS A 50 -22.48 -9.67 -9.50
C LYS A 50 -22.95 -9.55 -8.06
N VAL A 51 -22.03 -9.15 -7.15
CA VAL A 51 -22.28 -9.07 -5.70
C VAL A 51 -23.41 -8.09 -5.35
N PHE A 52 -23.54 -6.99 -6.07
CA PHE A 52 -24.58 -5.98 -5.78
C PHE A 52 -25.80 -6.12 -6.69
N ASN A 53 -25.61 -6.58 -7.91
CA ASN A 53 -26.70 -6.79 -8.85
C ASN A 53 -27.59 -8.01 -8.50
N ASP A 54 -27.04 -8.97 -7.76
CA ASP A 54 -27.81 -10.12 -7.28
C ASP A 54 -28.73 -9.77 -6.11
N ILE A 55 -28.71 -8.55 -5.60
CA ILE A 55 -29.55 -8.10 -4.51
C ILE A 55 -30.68 -7.26 -5.07
N PRO A 56 -31.91 -7.82 -5.18
CA PRO A 56 -33.06 -7.05 -5.60
C PRO A 56 -33.36 -5.96 -4.57
N ASN A 57 -33.85 -4.81 -5.06
CA ASN A 57 -34.24 -3.68 -4.20
C ASN A 57 -33.15 -3.16 -3.26
N PHE A 58 -31.92 -3.05 -3.77
CA PHE A 58 -30.80 -2.46 -3.08
C PHE A 58 -31.10 -1.05 -2.58
N GLU A 59 -30.84 -0.77 -1.30
CA GLU A 59 -31.01 0.54 -0.68
C GLU A 59 -29.67 1.24 -0.43
N SER A 60 -28.76 0.55 0.27
CA SER A 60 -27.44 1.10 0.59
C SER A 60 -26.42 -0.01 0.85
N ALA A 61 -25.14 0.34 0.73
CA ALA A 61 -24.03 -0.48 1.21
C ALA A 61 -23.05 0.42 1.98
N GLN A 62 -22.73 0.01 3.18
CA GLN A 62 -21.72 0.65 4.02
C GLN A 62 -20.53 -0.26 4.14
N PHE A 63 -19.35 0.29 3.92
CA PHE A 63 -18.09 -0.45 3.94
C PHE A 63 -17.29 -0.07 5.18
N PHE A 64 -16.88 -1.08 5.93
CA PHE A 64 -16.11 -0.94 7.16
C PHE A 64 -14.79 -1.67 7.06
N GLU A 65 -13.73 -1.06 7.54
CA GLU A 65 -12.46 -1.73 7.70
C GLU A 65 -12.46 -2.52 9.01
N ILE A 66 -12.60 -3.85 8.94
CA ILE A 66 -12.57 -4.72 10.11
C ILE A 66 -11.16 -5.19 10.46
N SER A 67 -10.23 -5.14 9.51
CA SER A 67 -8.81 -5.39 9.71
C SER A 67 -7.99 -4.71 8.61
N PRO A 68 -6.66 -4.54 8.76
CA PRO A 68 -5.82 -3.90 7.76
C PRO A 68 -5.93 -4.45 6.33
N GLN A 69 -6.43 -5.67 6.18
CA GLN A 69 -6.52 -6.34 4.88
C GLN A 69 -7.94 -6.77 4.51
N LYS A 70 -8.93 -6.50 5.38
CA LYS A 70 -10.29 -6.99 5.20
C LYS A 70 -11.33 -5.92 5.38
N ILE A 71 -12.21 -5.80 4.40
CA ILE A 71 -13.35 -4.88 4.38
C ILE A 71 -14.64 -5.67 4.51
N GLU A 72 -15.53 -5.26 5.39
CA GLU A 72 -16.89 -5.77 5.49
C GLU A 72 -17.84 -4.78 4.81
N ALA A 73 -18.67 -5.29 3.90
CA ALA A 73 -19.81 -4.56 3.35
C ALA A 73 -21.08 -4.98 4.09
N ARG A 74 -21.77 -4.01 4.66
CA ARG A 74 -23.13 -4.16 5.19
C ARG A 74 -24.10 -3.63 4.15
N ILE A 75 -24.84 -4.53 3.52
CA ILE A 75 -25.70 -4.22 2.38
C ILE A 75 -27.14 -4.27 2.83
N SER A 76 -27.84 -3.15 2.74
CA SER A 76 -29.26 -3.02 3.07
C SER A 76 -30.10 -3.12 1.81
N PHE A 77 -31.17 -3.89 1.86
CA PHE A 77 -32.12 -4.08 0.77
C PHE A 77 -33.55 -4.22 1.30
N VAL A 78 -34.52 -3.90 0.48
CA VAL A 78 -35.95 -4.02 0.84
C VAL A 78 -36.47 -5.38 0.38
N GLU A 79 -36.95 -6.18 1.33
CA GLU A 79 -37.69 -7.39 1.04
C GLU A 79 -39.13 -7.26 1.56
N TYR A 80 -40.11 -7.24 0.64
CA TYR A 80 -41.50 -6.86 0.89
C TYR A 80 -41.58 -5.42 1.41
N THR A 81 -41.81 -5.23 2.72
CA THR A 81 -41.89 -3.92 3.37
C THR A 81 -40.76 -3.70 4.40
N ASN A 82 -39.90 -4.69 4.60
CA ASN A 82 -38.87 -4.67 5.64
C ASN A 82 -37.51 -4.45 5.05
N ILE A 83 -36.68 -3.64 5.73
CA ILE A 83 -35.25 -3.49 5.40
C ILE A 83 -34.52 -4.68 6.01
N LYS A 84 -33.86 -5.46 5.17
CA LYS A 84 -32.94 -6.53 5.58
C LYS A 84 -31.51 -6.11 5.33
N THR A 85 -30.59 -6.69 6.10
CA THR A 85 -29.15 -6.43 5.96
C THR A 85 -28.41 -7.73 5.70
N SER A 86 -27.62 -7.74 4.65
CA SER A 86 -26.66 -8.81 4.34
C SER A 86 -25.24 -8.32 4.60
N ARG A 87 -24.35 -9.21 5.03
CA ARG A 87 -22.93 -8.91 5.24
C ARG A 87 -22.09 -9.69 4.26
N ARG A 88 -21.15 -9.00 3.62
CA ARG A 88 -20.17 -9.60 2.72
C ARG A 88 -18.78 -9.09 3.07
N SER A 89 -17.79 -9.96 2.96
CA SER A 89 -16.40 -9.62 3.27
C SER A 89 -15.56 -9.66 2.00
N PHE A 90 -14.71 -8.66 1.84
CA PHE A 90 -13.76 -8.53 0.74
C PHE A 90 -12.36 -8.36 1.28
N SER A 91 -11.37 -8.89 0.57
CA SER A 91 -9.98 -8.45 0.79
C SER A 91 -9.85 -7.00 0.33
N LEU A 92 -8.90 -6.27 0.91
CA LEU A 92 -8.63 -4.90 0.49
C LEU A 92 -8.25 -4.84 -1.00
N LYS A 93 -7.53 -5.86 -1.50
CA LYS A 93 -7.17 -5.96 -2.91
C LYS A 93 -8.41 -6.10 -3.79
N GLU A 94 -9.29 -7.05 -3.50
CA GLU A 94 -10.55 -7.22 -4.24
C GLU A 94 -11.38 -5.94 -4.26
N PHE A 95 -11.47 -5.26 -3.11
CA PHE A 95 -12.19 -3.99 -3.03
C PHE A 95 -11.52 -2.89 -3.87
N SER A 96 -10.20 -2.80 -3.87
CA SER A 96 -9.46 -1.82 -4.67
C SER A 96 -9.58 -2.05 -6.18
N ASP A 97 -9.74 -3.31 -6.59
CA ASP A 97 -9.90 -3.69 -8.00
C ASP A 97 -11.34 -3.45 -8.50
N MET A 98 -12.31 -3.18 -7.59
CA MET A 98 -13.67 -2.80 -8.00
C MET A 98 -13.66 -1.42 -8.65
N GLN A 99 -14.32 -1.33 -9.80
CA GLN A 99 -14.49 -0.06 -10.51
C GLN A 99 -15.83 0.57 -10.13
N PHE A 100 -15.77 1.78 -9.58
CA PHE A 100 -16.95 2.53 -9.20
C PHE A 100 -17.11 3.76 -10.10
N ARG A 101 -18.27 3.90 -10.75
CA ARG A 101 -18.64 5.10 -11.50
C ARG A 101 -19.87 5.74 -10.85
N LEU A 102 -19.75 7.01 -10.50
CA LEU A 102 -20.90 7.77 -10.02
C LEU A 102 -21.87 8.04 -11.15
N LYS A 103 -23.13 7.67 -10.98
CA LYS A 103 -24.20 8.02 -11.92
C LYS A 103 -24.38 9.53 -11.99
N ASN A 104 -24.72 10.03 -13.17
CA ASN A 104 -25.17 11.39 -13.33
C ASN A 104 -26.57 11.53 -12.72
N ASN A 105 -26.62 11.91 -11.45
CA ASN A 105 -27.85 12.15 -10.70
C ASN A 105 -27.81 13.59 -10.18
N PRO A 106 -28.85 14.43 -10.47
CA PRO A 106 -28.89 15.81 -10.01
C PRO A 106 -28.92 15.97 -8.48
N LYS A 107 -29.28 14.90 -7.74
CA LYS A 107 -29.22 14.89 -6.27
C LYS A 107 -27.80 14.69 -5.71
N ILE A 108 -26.82 14.32 -6.53
CA ILE A 108 -25.45 14.16 -6.10
C ILE A 108 -24.75 15.50 -6.16
N THR A 109 -24.53 16.11 -5.03
CA THR A 109 -23.75 17.34 -4.92
C THR A 109 -22.26 17.08 -5.18
N ASP A 110 -21.54 18.12 -5.59
CA ASP A 110 -20.09 18.01 -5.81
C ASP A 110 -19.34 17.63 -4.53
N ALA A 111 -19.85 18.03 -3.36
CA ALA A 111 -19.31 17.64 -2.06
C ALA A 111 -19.39 16.12 -1.85
N ILE A 112 -20.49 15.47 -2.20
CA ILE A 112 -20.66 14.01 -2.10
C ILE A 112 -19.71 13.31 -3.06
N ARG A 113 -19.60 13.79 -4.30
CA ARG A 113 -18.66 13.26 -5.31
C ARG A 113 -17.21 13.33 -4.83
N GLU A 114 -16.83 14.46 -4.25
CA GLU A 114 -15.47 14.68 -3.74
C GLU A 114 -15.17 13.78 -2.55
N SER A 115 -16.10 13.63 -1.61
CA SER A 115 -15.96 12.71 -0.46
C SER A 115 -15.79 11.27 -0.92
N PHE A 116 -16.62 10.81 -1.86
CA PHE A 116 -16.53 9.47 -2.42
C PHE A 116 -15.17 9.23 -3.09
N ARG A 117 -14.71 10.17 -3.94
CA ARG A 117 -13.41 10.08 -4.59
C ARG A 117 -12.26 10.02 -3.58
N LYS A 118 -12.29 10.84 -2.54
CA LYS A 118 -11.27 10.83 -1.49
C LYS A 118 -11.19 9.49 -0.78
N ASN A 119 -12.33 8.95 -0.38
CA ASN A 119 -12.39 7.67 0.34
C ASN A 119 -11.93 6.51 -0.55
N LEU A 120 -12.36 6.48 -1.80
CA LEU A 120 -11.94 5.46 -2.76
C LEU A 120 -10.45 5.56 -3.08
N THR A 121 -9.91 6.77 -3.25
CA THR A 121 -8.48 7.03 -3.46
C THR A 121 -7.67 6.54 -2.27
N TYR A 122 -8.12 6.81 -1.06
CA TYR A 122 -7.49 6.35 0.17
C TYR A 122 -7.39 4.82 0.21
N LEU A 123 -8.48 4.10 -0.07
CA LEU A 123 -8.51 2.64 -0.04
C LEU A 123 -7.61 2.00 -1.10
N ARG A 124 -7.62 2.55 -2.32
CA ARG A 124 -6.73 2.11 -3.41
C ARG A 124 -5.27 2.33 -3.07
N THR A 125 -4.95 3.50 -2.54
CA THR A 125 -3.59 3.82 -2.08
C THR A 125 -3.13 2.84 -1.00
N LYS A 126 -3.98 2.57 -0.03
CA LYS A 126 -3.71 1.63 1.05
C LYS A 126 -3.45 0.23 0.52
N SER A 127 -4.26 -0.24 -0.42
CA SER A 127 -4.05 -1.54 -1.08
C SER A 127 -2.70 -1.62 -1.79
N VAL A 128 -2.33 -0.60 -2.57
CA VAL A 128 -1.02 -0.58 -3.24
C VAL A 128 0.11 -0.61 -2.23
N LEU A 129 0.04 0.20 -1.16
CA LEU A 129 1.08 0.28 -0.14
C LEU A 129 1.28 -1.04 0.62
N GLN A 130 0.21 -1.76 0.90
CA GLN A 130 0.26 -3.06 1.57
C GLN A 130 0.86 -4.17 0.70
N ASN A 131 0.80 -4.02 -0.62
CA ASN A 131 1.36 -4.97 -1.57
C ASN A 131 2.84 -4.71 -1.89
N ILE A 132 3.41 -3.57 -1.45
CA ILE A 132 4.84 -3.31 -1.63
C ILE A 132 5.64 -4.14 -0.60
N PRO A 133 6.58 -4.99 -1.04
CA PRO A 133 7.39 -5.78 -0.12
C PRO A 133 8.21 -4.92 0.85
N VAL A 134 8.27 -5.34 2.10
CA VAL A 134 9.18 -4.75 3.10
C VAL A 134 10.62 -4.94 2.65
N GLY A 135 11.47 -3.96 2.91
CA GLY A 135 12.87 -3.95 2.45
C GLY A 135 13.06 -3.35 1.06
N GLN A 136 11.98 -3.01 0.36
CA GLN A 136 12.09 -2.44 -0.98
C GLN A 136 12.42 -0.95 -0.95
N TYR A 137 13.33 -0.53 -1.84
CA TYR A 137 13.64 0.89 -2.04
C TYR A 137 12.52 1.58 -2.82
N LEU A 138 12.03 2.69 -2.28
CA LEU A 138 10.97 3.47 -2.87
C LEU A 138 11.23 4.98 -2.78
N SER A 139 10.52 5.74 -3.59
CA SER A 139 10.54 7.18 -3.62
C SER A 139 9.13 7.72 -3.51
N VAL A 140 8.87 8.52 -2.49
CA VAL A 140 7.56 9.13 -2.21
C VAL A 140 7.64 10.62 -2.45
N LYS A 141 6.73 11.15 -3.27
CA LYS A 141 6.51 12.58 -3.43
C LYS A 141 5.41 13.02 -2.50
N HIS A 142 5.70 13.99 -1.65
CA HIS A 142 4.71 14.65 -0.82
C HIS A 142 3.90 15.66 -1.63
N ARG A 143 2.70 15.99 -1.20
CA ARG A 143 1.84 17.04 -1.78
C ARG A 143 2.49 18.43 -1.77
N ASN A 144 3.43 18.69 -0.87
CA ASN A 144 4.25 19.91 -0.86
C ASN A 144 5.46 19.87 -1.81
N GLY A 145 5.54 18.89 -2.69
CA GLY A 145 6.61 18.74 -3.67
C GLY A 145 7.89 18.07 -3.16
N VAL A 146 8.03 17.86 -1.84
CA VAL A 146 9.23 17.25 -1.26
C VAL A 146 9.29 15.75 -1.58
N TRP A 147 10.46 15.28 -2.00
CA TRP A 147 10.74 13.86 -2.23
C TRP A 147 11.41 13.23 -1.02
N VAL A 148 10.90 12.07 -0.60
CA VAL A 148 11.54 11.21 0.40
C VAL A 148 11.89 9.90 -0.29
N ARG A 149 13.16 9.49 -0.18
CA ARG A 149 13.69 8.26 -0.78
C ARG A 149 14.29 7.40 0.31
N GLY A 150 14.07 6.10 0.24
CA GLY A 150 14.61 5.16 1.21
C GLY A 150 13.98 3.79 1.11
N THR A 151 14.32 2.94 2.07
CA THR A 151 13.85 1.55 2.14
C THR A 151 12.57 1.46 2.94
N LEU A 152 11.57 0.76 2.44
CA LEU A 152 10.33 0.51 3.15
C LEU A 152 10.59 -0.42 4.34
N LEU A 153 10.37 0.08 5.56
CA LEU A 153 10.43 -0.73 6.77
C LEU A 153 9.10 -1.40 7.09
N ASN A 154 8.03 -0.63 7.00
CA ASN A 154 6.70 -1.13 7.31
C ASN A 154 5.63 -0.14 6.81
N PHE A 155 4.42 -0.67 6.64
CA PHE A 155 3.22 0.13 6.46
C PHE A 155 2.22 -0.25 7.55
N SER A 156 1.93 0.67 8.46
CA SER A 156 1.05 0.44 9.60
C SER A 156 0.29 1.72 9.97
N LYS A 157 -0.96 1.56 10.40
CA LYS A 157 -1.82 2.67 10.85
C LYS A 157 -1.81 3.86 9.87
N ASP A 158 -1.96 3.56 8.57
CA ASP A 158 -2.02 4.54 7.49
C ASP A 158 -0.77 5.43 7.35
N ARG A 159 0.36 4.95 7.86
CA ARG A 159 1.66 5.59 7.75
C ARG A 159 2.67 4.66 7.12
N LEU A 160 3.43 5.20 6.21
CA LEU A 160 4.57 4.54 5.58
C LEU A 160 5.83 4.86 6.39
N LEU A 161 6.51 3.84 6.89
CA LEU A 161 7.80 3.98 7.56
C LEU A 161 8.90 3.73 6.55
N ILE A 162 9.72 4.74 6.31
CA ILE A 162 10.83 4.70 5.34
C ILE A 162 12.13 4.97 6.07
N GLN A 163 13.07 4.06 5.93
CA GLN A 163 14.44 4.27 6.36
C GLN A 163 15.19 5.07 5.30
N THR A 164 15.55 6.29 5.65
CA THR A 164 16.47 7.12 4.87
C THR A 164 17.91 6.93 5.40
N PRO A 165 18.96 7.37 4.69
CA PRO A 165 20.33 7.24 5.18
C PRO A 165 20.59 7.84 6.56
N PHE A 166 19.80 8.86 6.97
CA PHE A 166 20.05 9.61 8.20
C PHE A 166 18.95 9.44 9.27
N SER A 167 17.77 8.92 8.90
CA SER A 167 16.62 8.86 9.83
C SER A 167 15.52 7.95 9.33
N ILE A 168 14.64 7.53 10.24
CA ILE A 168 13.37 6.89 9.89
C ILE A 168 12.30 7.98 9.76
N LYS A 169 11.65 8.05 8.61
CA LYS A 169 10.56 8.97 8.35
C LYS A 169 9.23 8.25 8.31
N GLN A 170 8.22 8.85 8.95
CA GLN A 170 6.84 8.41 8.92
C GLN A 170 6.03 9.32 8.01
N ILE A 171 5.44 8.76 6.97
CA ILE A 171 4.68 9.51 5.98
C ILE A 171 3.23 9.02 6.00
N PRO A 172 2.26 9.85 6.41
CA PRO A 172 0.86 9.47 6.35
C PRO A 172 0.36 9.46 4.89
N ILE A 173 -0.55 8.54 4.57
CA ILE A 173 -1.15 8.40 3.22
C ILE A 173 -1.68 9.74 2.71
N THR A 174 -2.35 10.50 3.58
CA THR A 174 -2.97 11.78 3.23
C THR A 174 -2.01 12.85 2.72
N LYS A 175 -0.70 12.72 3.04
CA LYS A 175 0.35 13.66 2.60
C LYS A 175 1.09 13.19 1.35
N MET A 176 0.79 12.02 0.83
CA MET A 176 1.44 11.49 -0.37
C MET A 176 0.75 11.99 -1.64
N GLU A 177 1.52 12.22 -2.69
CA GLU A 177 1.06 12.56 -4.03
C GLU A 177 1.39 11.45 -5.02
N ARG A 178 2.62 10.92 -4.95
CA ARG A 178 3.10 9.89 -5.87
C ARG A 178 4.06 8.94 -5.16
N ILE A 179 3.99 7.67 -5.51
CA ILE A 179 4.94 6.65 -5.08
C ILE A 179 5.56 6.02 -6.31
N THR A 180 6.87 5.83 -6.25
CA THR A 180 7.63 5.11 -7.26
C THR A 180 8.34 3.96 -6.58
N TYR A 181 8.08 2.75 -7.05
CA TYR A 181 8.66 1.51 -6.53
C TYR A 181 8.90 0.51 -7.66
N ARG A 182 9.46 -0.66 -7.35
CA ARG A 182 9.63 -1.77 -8.29
C ARG A 182 8.87 -2.97 -7.76
N GLU A 183 7.93 -3.50 -8.53
CA GLU A 183 7.07 -4.62 -8.07
C GLU A 183 7.88 -5.91 -7.88
N LYS A 184 8.75 -6.19 -8.82
CA LYS A 184 9.57 -7.42 -8.81
C LYS A 184 10.94 -7.11 -9.39
N ILE A 185 11.98 -7.40 -8.62
CA ILE A 185 13.35 -7.30 -9.13
C ILE A 185 13.57 -8.42 -10.13
N ILE A 186 14.02 -8.07 -11.33
CA ILE A 186 14.38 -9.03 -12.36
C ILE A 186 15.60 -9.81 -11.85
N SER A 187 15.56 -11.13 -11.99
CA SER A 187 16.70 -11.99 -11.72
C SER A 187 17.09 -12.72 -13.00
N MET A 188 18.35 -12.58 -13.41
CA MET A 188 18.92 -13.24 -14.56
C MET A 188 20.08 -14.15 -14.09
N PRO A 189 19.79 -15.36 -13.61
CA PRO A 189 20.79 -16.24 -12.99
C PRO A 189 21.94 -16.58 -13.94
N GLU A 190 21.70 -16.61 -15.26
CA GLU A 190 22.72 -16.86 -16.27
C GLU A 190 23.82 -15.77 -16.25
N TRP A 191 23.44 -14.52 -16.02
CA TRP A 191 24.37 -13.39 -15.96
C TRP A 191 25.12 -13.31 -14.63
N LYS A 192 24.60 -13.94 -13.59
CA LYS A 192 25.22 -13.94 -12.26
C LYS A 192 26.62 -14.55 -12.29
N LEU A 193 26.71 -15.75 -12.85
CA LEU A 193 27.99 -16.47 -12.94
C LEU A 193 28.99 -15.70 -13.81
N THR A 194 28.56 -15.16 -14.93
CA THR A 194 29.39 -14.38 -15.85
C THR A 194 29.91 -13.11 -15.19
N ILE A 195 29.08 -12.34 -14.52
CA ILE A 195 29.49 -11.11 -13.84
C ILE A 195 30.45 -11.41 -12.69
N TYR A 196 30.20 -12.44 -11.89
CA TYR A 196 31.06 -12.84 -10.79
C TYR A 196 32.40 -13.33 -11.29
N GLY A 197 32.41 -14.15 -12.34
CA GLY A 197 33.64 -14.67 -12.95
C GLY A 197 34.50 -13.56 -13.53
N LEU A 198 33.91 -12.63 -14.30
CA LEU A 198 34.64 -11.48 -14.85
C LEU A 198 35.19 -10.57 -13.75
N ALA A 199 34.42 -10.29 -12.72
CA ALA A 199 34.87 -9.44 -11.61
C ALA A 199 35.98 -10.12 -10.80
N ALA A 200 35.93 -11.43 -10.59
CA ALA A 200 37.02 -12.19 -9.97
C ALA A 200 38.31 -12.13 -10.79
N LEU A 201 38.18 -12.31 -12.12
CA LEU A 201 39.35 -12.19 -13.02
C LEU A 201 39.95 -10.78 -13.02
N LEU A 202 39.11 -9.74 -12.98
CA LEU A 202 39.59 -8.36 -12.85
C LEU A 202 40.29 -8.12 -11.52
N GLY A 203 39.76 -8.65 -10.42
CA GLY A 203 40.41 -8.59 -9.11
C GLY A 203 41.75 -9.31 -9.07
N LEU A 204 41.81 -10.50 -9.67
CA LEU A 204 43.11 -11.23 -9.86
C LEU A 204 44.10 -10.44 -10.70
N GLY A 205 43.66 -9.86 -11.82
CA GLY A 205 44.47 -9.05 -12.71
C GLY A 205 45.02 -7.79 -12.05
N ALA A 206 44.21 -7.12 -11.26
CA ALA A 206 44.62 -5.95 -10.47
C ALA A 206 45.71 -6.30 -9.47
N MET A 207 45.57 -7.42 -8.75
CA MET A 207 46.60 -7.88 -7.81
C MET A 207 47.85 -8.45 -8.50
N GLU A 208 47.70 -8.98 -9.71
CA GLU A 208 48.88 -9.37 -10.50
C GLU A 208 49.70 -8.15 -10.96
N THR A 209 49.04 -7.07 -11.39
CA THR A 209 49.74 -5.82 -11.72
C THR A 209 50.44 -5.22 -10.50
N TRP A 210 49.78 -5.25 -9.34
CA TRP A 210 50.39 -4.86 -8.08
C TRP A 210 51.60 -5.71 -7.72
N ASN A 211 51.51 -7.04 -7.85
CA ASN A 211 52.61 -7.96 -7.60
C ASN A 211 53.82 -7.73 -8.53
N ARG A 212 53.58 -7.33 -9.76
CA ARG A 212 54.67 -6.97 -10.71
C ARG A 212 55.40 -5.69 -10.31
N GLN A 213 54.65 -4.69 -9.83
CA GLN A 213 55.22 -3.42 -9.40
C GLN A 213 55.99 -3.53 -8.09
N THR A 214 55.50 -4.31 -7.14
CA THR A 214 56.09 -4.41 -5.79
C THR A 214 57.05 -5.58 -5.63
N SER A 215 57.10 -6.52 -6.58
CA SER A 215 57.97 -7.72 -6.57
C SER A 215 57.99 -8.47 -5.23
N PRO A 216 56.88 -8.77 -4.58
CA PRO A 216 56.85 -9.43 -3.29
C PRO A 216 57.32 -10.89 -3.41
N ASN A 217 57.63 -11.53 -2.26
CA ASN A 217 57.96 -12.95 -2.19
C ASN A 217 56.83 -13.82 -2.72
N TRP A 218 57.15 -15.04 -3.16
CA TRP A 218 56.18 -15.95 -3.81
C TRP A 218 54.93 -16.19 -2.98
N GLY A 219 55.02 -16.38 -1.65
CA GLY A 219 53.87 -16.57 -0.77
C GLY A 219 52.94 -15.38 -0.75
N TYR A 220 53.47 -14.16 -0.72
CA TYR A 220 52.66 -12.94 -0.79
C TYR A 220 52.00 -12.74 -2.15
N LYS A 221 52.64 -13.16 -3.25
CA LYS A 221 52.02 -13.12 -4.58
C LYS A 221 50.75 -13.95 -4.63
N TRP A 222 50.77 -15.16 -4.09
CA TRP A 222 49.61 -16.02 -4.02
C TRP A 222 48.52 -15.46 -3.10
N HIS A 223 48.89 -14.95 -1.94
CA HIS A 223 47.98 -14.32 -1.02
C HIS A 223 47.25 -13.12 -1.66
N ASN A 224 48.03 -12.24 -2.33
CA ASN A 224 47.45 -11.09 -3.03
C ASN A 224 46.48 -11.51 -4.13
N ARG A 225 46.81 -12.52 -4.94
CA ARG A 225 45.89 -13.06 -5.96
C ARG A 225 44.62 -13.60 -5.35
N PHE A 226 44.72 -14.38 -4.28
CA PHE A 226 43.57 -14.93 -3.58
C PHE A 226 42.65 -13.83 -3.04
N ILE A 227 43.22 -12.83 -2.36
CA ILE A 227 42.47 -11.67 -1.88
C ILE A 227 41.85 -10.92 -3.05
N GLY A 228 42.59 -10.66 -4.13
CA GLY A 228 42.05 -10.00 -5.32
C GLY A 228 40.86 -10.73 -5.93
N GLY A 229 40.94 -12.05 -6.01
CA GLY A 229 39.81 -12.88 -6.46
C GLY A 229 38.59 -12.75 -5.58
N ILE A 230 38.74 -12.79 -4.25
CA ILE A 230 37.62 -12.62 -3.30
C ILE A 230 37.03 -11.23 -3.41
N PHE A 231 37.83 -10.17 -3.39
CA PHE A 231 37.33 -8.80 -3.55
C PHE A 231 36.62 -8.62 -4.89
N GLY A 232 37.15 -9.22 -5.95
CA GLY A 232 36.48 -9.24 -7.25
C GLY A 232 35.13 -9.92 -7.20
N LEU A 233 35.00 -11.07 -6.54
CA LEU A 233 33.68 -11.76 -6.36
C LEU A 233 32.67 -10.90 -5.60
N VAL A 234 33.12 -10.28 -4.49
CA VAL A 234 32.25 -9.40 -3.69
C VAL A 234 31.80 -8.19 -4.52
N ALA A 235 32.72 -7.54 -5.20
CA ALA A 235 32.40 -6.44 -6.11
C ALA A 235 31.45 -6.89 -7.24
N GLY A 236 31.68 -8.08 -7.80
CA GLY A 236 30.78 -8.66 -8.80
C GLY A 236 29.37 -8.91 -8.31
N ALA A 237 29.20 -9.31 -7.04
CA ALA A 237 27.89 -9.47 -6.43
C ALA A 237 27.17 -8.12 -6.35
N GLU A 238 27.83 -7.08 -5.88
CA GLU A 238 27.25 -5.73 -5.80
C GLU A 238 26.91 -5.16 -7.19
N VAL A 239 27.77 -5.37 -8.17
CA VAL A 239 27.52 -4.97 -9.56
C VAL A 239 26.31 -5.70 -10.13
N TYR A 240 26.21 -7.02 -9.90
CA TYR A 240 25.05 -7.79 -10.34
C TYR A 240 23.77 -7.27 -9.72
N ASP A 241 23.71 -7.17 -8.40
CA ASP A 241 22.50 -6.74 -7.69
C ASP A 241 22.08 -5.32 -8.09
N THR A 242 23.05 -4.40 -8.20
CA THR A 242 22.81 -3.03 -8.68
C THR A 242 22.26 -3.02 -10.11
N SER A 243 22.84 -3.84 -10.99
CA SER A 243 22.42 -3.94 -12.39
C SER A 243 20.98 -4.49 -12.49
N MET A 244 20.66 -5.53 -11.74
CA MET A 244 19.29 -6.08 -11.72
C MET A 244 18.29 -5.06 -11.21
N ILE A 245 18.65 -4.30 -10.17
CA ILE A 245 17.81 -3.19 -9.68
C ILE A 245 17.62 -2.11 -10.75
N LEU A 246 18.66 -1.72 -11.46
CA LEU A 246 18.60 -0.68 -12.50
C LEU A 246 17.76 -1.13 -13.72
N LEU A 247 17.90 -2.39 -14.14
CA LEU A 247 17.15 -2.98 -15.25
C LEU A 247 15.68 -3.21 -14.92
N THR A 248 15.34 -3.34 -13.64
CA THR A 248 13.94 -3.56 -13.23
C THR A 248 13.08 -2.33 -13.52
N LYS A 249 11.96 -2.54 -14.18
CA LYS A 249 10.98 -1.50 -14.48
C LYS A 249 10.48 -0.84 -13.19
N LYS A 250 10.47 0.49 -13.19
CA LYS A 250 9.87 1.27 -12.12
C LYS A 250 8.37 1.37 -12.34
N THR A 251 7.61 1.08 -11.31
CA THR A 251 6.17 1.31 -11.26
C THR A 251 5.91 2.65 -10.60
N HIS A 252 5.12 3.49 -11.26
CA HIS A 252 4.70 4.78 -10.75
C HIS A 252 3.23 4.69 -10.38
N PHE A 253 2.91 5.04 -9.16
CA PHE A 253 1.54 5.11 -8.69
C PHE A 253 1.23 6.53 -8.24
N GLY A 254 0.33 7.19 -8.95
CA GLY A 254 -0.21 8.49 -8.59
C GLY A 254 -1.31 8.34 -7.54
N LEU A 255 -1.37 9.31 -6.62
CA LEU A 255 -2.32 9.31 -5.50
C LEU A 255 -3.33 10.44 -5.63
N THR A 256 -3.30 11.17 -6.72
CA THR A 256 -4.34 12.15 -7.04
C THR A 256 -5.55 11.43 -7.65
N PRO A 257 -6.78 11.89 -7.38
CA PRO A 257 -7.97 11.31 -7.99
C PRO A 257 -7.89 11.24 -9.52
N GLU A 258 -7.29 12.24 -10.16
CA GLU A 258 -7.15 12.33 -11.63
C GLU A 258 -6.21 11.26 -12.20
N GLU A 259 -5.12 10.92 -11.48
CA GLU A 259 -4.19 9.86 -11.90
C GLU A 259 -4.79 8.47 -11.69
N LEU A 260 -5.59 8.29 -10.65
CA LEU A 260 -6.32 7.03 -10.41
C LEU A 260 -7.43 6.80 -11.46
N ASP A 261 -8.11 7.86 -11.89
CA ASP A 261 -9.09 7.76 -12.96
C ASP A 261 -8.47 7.38 -14.32
N LYS A 262 -7.19 7.73 -14.55
CA LYS A 262 -6.45 7.31 -15.76
C LYS A 262 -6.04 5.84 -15.74
N LEU A 263 -5.82 5.25 -14.55
CA LEU A 263 -5.49 3.83 -14.42
C LEU A 263 -6.71 2.92 -14.66
N ASN A 264 -7.90 3.48 -14.62
CA ASN A 264 -9.17 2.77 -14.81
C ASN A 264 -9.72 2.92 -16.24
N ARG A 265 -8.96 3.48 -17.16
CA ARG A 265 -9.26 3.54 -18.61
C ARG A 265 -8.30 2.60 -19.36
#